data_af32759a41725b9e6fe59fc1341e8c10
#
_entry.id   af32759a41725b9e6fe59fc1341e8c10
#
_cell.length_a   1.000
_cell.length_b   1.000
_cell.length_c   1.000
_cell.angle_alpha   90.00
_cell.angle_beta   90.00
_cell.angle_gamma   90.00
#
_symmetry.space_group_name_H-M   'P 1'
#
loop_
_entity.id
_entity.type
_entity.pdbx_description
1 polymer ?
#
loop_
_entity_poly.entity_id
_entity_poly.type
_entity_poly.pdbx_seq_one_letter_code
_entity_poly.pdbx_strand_id
1 'polypeptide(L)'
;VKAGNKKRALELAEAAHRMQPGSEWVAATLFELQSGSGAWLSAYDTNDDMARKRLLDKPEAERRRAVIAYELAKEAEEAGDSAKALKQFKSATDLAPDLIPAVVALVRRYVADGQHRKATGLVEKTWAKTPHPDLLEPYWEARKAPDGIARVKASEKLAAANADHPESHVALARAALGAELWGEARKHLQKAGAGEGVEPQARICRMMAELEERENGDLTKAREWLVRAGSAPGDEKWVCGECGNAVAIWTAHCGNCSAFDSYTWRTPPHISGLPKPQSALSEAALESEDRAAITGPRDPEPPDAAAVATGVTPASAHARAATTKT
;
A
#
# COMPACT_ATOMS: atom_id res chain seq x y z
N VAL A 1 19.14 7.70 13.27
CA VAL A 1 20.49 7.22 13.62
C VAL A 1 21.43 7.66 12.50
N LYS A 2 22.47 8.49 12.81
CA LYS A 2 23.45 8.95 11.82
C LYS A 2 24.29 7.76 11.33
N ALA A 3 24.68 7.74 10.06
CA ALA A 3 25.38 6.61 9.41
C ALA A 3 26.62 6.11 10.17
N GLY A 4 27.37 7.00 10.86
CA GLY A 4 28.50 6.62 11.71
C GLY A 4 28.14 5.78 12.94
N ASN A 5 26.93 5.93 13.47
CA ASN A 5 26.48 5.12 14.60
C ASN A 5 26.05 3.69 14.19
N LYS A 6 25.62 3.47 12.93
CA LYS A 6 25.24 2.14 12.46
C LYS A 6 26.44 1.22 12.36
N LYS A 7 27.55 1.70 11.78
CA LYS A 7 28.80 0.91 11.66
C LYS A 7 29.32 0.51 13.06
N ARG A 8 29.36 1.46 13.98
CA ARG A 8 29.82 1.19 15.36
C ARG A 8 28.89 0.25 16.10
N ALA A 9 27.58 0.36 15.89
CA ALA A 9 26.59 -0.56 16.47
C ALA A 9 26.82 -1.99 15.96
N LEU A 10 27.08 -2.16 14.66
CA LEU A 10 27.38 -3.47 14.07
C LEU A 10 28.66 -4.07 14.67
N GLU A 11 29.75 -3.31 14.74
CA GLU A 11 31.02 -3.75 15.36
C GLU A 11 30.82 -4.23 16.80
N LEU A 12 30.02 -3.48 17.58
CA LEU A 12 29.72 -3.83 18.98
C LEU A 12 28.84 -5.08 19.08
N ALA A 13 27.84 -5.21 18.20
CA ALA A 13 26.98 -6.39 18.18
C ALA A 13 27.75 -7.65 17.77
N GLU A 14 28.66 -7.56 16.80
CA GLU A 14 29.57 -8.67 16.44
C GLU A 14 30.50 -9.06 17.60
N ALA A 15 31.04 -8.06 18.31
CA ALA A 15 31.88 -8.34 19.49
C ALA A 15 31.06 -9.02 20.60
N ALA A 16 29.85 -8.52 20.89
CA ALA A 16 28.95 -9.11 21.87
C ALA A 16 28.55 -10.55 21.48
N HIS A 17 28.29 -10.81 20.22
CA HIS A 17 27.94 -12.14 19.74
C HIS A 17 29.10 -13.13 19.87
N ARG A 18 30.34 -12.69 19.64
CA ARG A 18 31.54 -13.53 19.89
C ARG A 18 31.72 -13.87 21.38
N MET A 19 31.35 -12.93 22.28
CA MET A 19 31.44 -13.15 23.73
C MET A 19 30.29 -14.01 24.28
N GLN A 20 29.10 -13.88 23.70
CA GLN A 20 27.88 -14.55 24.14
C GLN A 20 27.13 -15.19 22.96
N PRO A 21 27.70 -16.25 22.34
CA PRO A 21 27.14 -16.84 21.11
C PRO A 21 25.83 -17.61 21.32
N GLY A 22 25.41 -17.82 22.57
CA GLY A 22 24.13 -18.44 22.94
C GLY A 22 23.03 -17.45 23.33
N SER A 23 23.31 -16.14 23.29
CA SER A 23 22.31 -15.13 23.62
C SER A 23 21.42 -14.86 22.41
N GLU A 24 20.13 -15.21 22.51
CA GLU A 24 19.12 -14.96 21.49
C GLU A 24 19.01 -13.46 21.17
N TRP A 25 18.93 -12.61 22.20
CA TRP A 25 18.82 -11.17 22.04
C TRP A 25 20.00 -10.57 21.27
N VAL A 26 21.24 -11.01 21.60
CA VAL A 26 22.43 -10.50 20.91
C VAL A 26 22.46 -10.94 19.45
N ALA A 27 22.10 -12.21 19.17
CA ALA A 27 22.06 -12.74 17.82
C ALA A 27 20.94 -12.07 16.98
N ALA A 28 19.76 -11.84 17.58
CA ALA A 28 18.66 -11.12 16.91
C ALA A 28 19.06 -9.66 16.60
N THR A 29 19.69 -8.96 17.55
CA THR A 29 20.17 -7.58 17.32
C THR A 29 21.24 -7.53 16.24
N LEU A 30 22.17 -8.50 16.22
CA LEU A 30 23.18 -8.61 15.16
C LEU A 30 22.53 -8.84 13.79
N PHE A 31 21.57 -9.75 13.70
CA PHE A 31 20.81 -10.01 12.48
C PHE A 31 20.09 -8.75 11.95
N GLU A 32 19.42 -8.00 12.82
CA GLU A 32 18.73 -6.75 12.45
C GLU A 32 19.70 -5.69 11.93
N LEU A 33 20.86 -5.55 12.55
CA LEU A 33 21.88 -4.60 12.09
C LEU A 33 22.50 -5.01 10.74
N GLN A 34 22.78 -6.30 10.57
CA GLN A 34 23.32 -6.85 9.30
C GLN A 34 22.29 -6.69 8.17
N SER A 35 21.08 -7.17 8.36
CA SER A 35 20.02 -7.07 7.35
C SER A 35 19.65 -5.61 7.05
N GLY A 36 19.55 -4.77 8.08
CA GLY A 36 19.25 -3.33 7.94
C GLY A 36 20.37 -2.50 7.30
N SER A 37 21.58 -3.05 7.19
CA SER A 37 22.71 -2.47 6.45
C SER A 37 22.92 -3.06 5.05
N GLY A 38 22.11 -4.04 4.65
CA GLY A 38 22.28 -4.76 3.39
C GLY A 38 23.39 -5.83 3.41
N ALA A 39 23.93 -6.17 4.57
CA ALA A 39 24.94 -7.22 4.71
C ALA A 39 24.29 -8.62 4.68
N TRP A 40 23.62 -8.95 3.56
CA TRP A 40 22.74 -10.12 3.44
C TRP A 40 23.43 -11.46 3.68
N LEU A 41 24.68 -11.62 3.23
CA LEU A 41 25.44 -12.84 3.48
C LEU A 41 25.74 -13.03 4.97
N SER A 42 26.14 -11.95 5.66
CA SER A 42 26.37 -11.99 7.11
C SER A 42 25.07 -12.25 7.88
N ALA A 43 23.96 -11.64 7.45
CA ALA A 43 22.64 -11.90 8.01
C ALA A 43 22.21 -13.36 7.81
N TYR A 44 22.52 -13.95 6.65
CA TYR A 44 22.29 -15.39 6.39
C TYR A 44 23.06 -16.26 7.38
N ASP A 45 24.36 -16.01 7.56
CA ASP A 45 25.21 -16.78 8.46
C ASP A 45 24.74 -16.68 9.92
N THR A 46 24.34 -15.47 10.36
CA THR A 46 23.78 -15.25 11.70
C THR A 46 22.45 -16.00 11.87
N ASN A 47 21.55 -15.93 10.89
CA ASN A 47 20.27 -16.66 10.93
C ASN A 47 20.50 -18.18 10.97
N ASP A 48 21.45 -18.69 10.21
CA ASP A 48 21.80 -20.12 10.19
C ASP A 48 22.39 -20.59 11.53
N ASP A 49 23.23 -19.76 12.15
CA ASP A 49 23.79 -20.03 13.47
C ASP A 49 22.70 -20.03 14.56
N MET A 50 21.77 -19.07 14.51
CA MET A 50 20.59 -19.03 15.41
C MET A 50 19.73 -20.29 15.28
N ALA A 51 19.46 -20.73 14.06
CA ALA A 51 18.68 -21.93 13.80
C ALA A 51 19.38 -23.20 14.32
N ARG A 52 20.70 -23.35 14.09
CA ARG A 52 21.49 -24.48 14.60
C ARG A 52 21.54 -24.54 16.12
N LYS A 53 21.60 -23.38 16.77
CA LYS A 53 21.59 -23.26 18.23
C LYS A 53 20.20 -23.32 18.86
N ARG A 54 19.15 -23.47 18.03
CA ARG A 54 17.75 -23.45 18.47
C ARG A 54 17.34 -22.17 19.19
N LEU A 55 17.94 -21.05 18.83
CA LEU A 55 17.58 -19.70 19.27
C LEU A 55 16.46 -19.10 18.41
N LEU A 56 16.12 -19.76 17.32
CA LEU A 56 15.08 -19.40 16.37
C LEU A 56 14.37 -20.67 15.94
N ASP A 57 13.06 -20.63 15.79
CA ASP A 57 12.32 -21.75 15.30
C ASP A 57 12.55 -21.99 13.79
N LYS A 58 12.25 -23.20 13.34
CA LYS A 58 12.53 -23.59 11.97
C LYS A 58 11.70 -22.79 10.94
N PRO A 59 10.38 -22.60 11.12
CA PRO A 59 9.58 -21.81 10.17
C PRO A 59 10.08 -20.37 10.03
N GLU A 60 10.40 -19.72 11.13
CA GLU A 60 10.92 -18.35 11.11
C GLU A 60 12.31 -18.29 10.46
N ALA A 61 13.20 -19.22 10.77
CA ALA A 61 14.52 -19.32 10.12
C ALA A 61 14.40 -19.49 8.60
N GLU A 62 13.50 -20.35 8.14
CA GLU A 62 13.24 -20.58 6.71
C GLU A 62 12.64 -19.33 6.05
N ARG A 63 11.71 -18.62 6.72
CA ARG A 63 11.13 -17.38 6.24
C ARG A 63 12.19 -16.29 6.10
N ARG A 64 13.05 -16.10 7.10
CA ARG A 64 14.17 -15.14 7.04
C ARG A 64 15.14 -15.48 5.90
N ARG A 65 15.47 -16.77 5.72
CA ARG A 65 16.28 -17.22 4.57
C ARG A 65 15.65 -16.90 3.22
N ALA A 66 14.32 -17.03 3.10
CA ALA A 66 13.61 -16.70 1.89
C ALA A 66 13.74 -15.21 1.54
N VAL A 67 13.55 -14.33 2.53
CA VAL A 67 13.70 -12.88 2.35
C VAL A 67 15.14 -12.51 1.99
N ILE A 68 16.13 -13.09 2.69
CA ILE A 68 17.55 -12.86 2.37
C ILE A 68 17.88 -13.35 0.95
N ALA A 69 17.41 -14.52 0.56
CA ALA A 69 17.62 -15.04 -0.79
C ALA A 69 16.99 -14.12 -1.85
N TYR A 70 15.82 -13.57 -1.58
CA TYR A 70 15.18 -12.58 -2.46
C TYR A 70 16.04 -11.31 -2.62
N GLU A 71 16.58 -10.75 -1.53
CA GLU A 71 17.43 -9.56 -1.59
C GLU A 71 18.78 -9.85 -2.29
N LEU A 72 19.39 -11.00 -2.01
CA LEU A 72 20.61 -11.47 -2.72
C LEU A 72 20.36 -11.69 -4.21
N ALA A 73 19.13 -12.09 -4.59
CA ALA A 73 18.76 -12.24 -5.99
C ALA A 73 18.68 -10.88 -6.69
N LYS A 74 18.13 -9.85 -6.02
CA LYS A 74 18.07 -8.47 -6.52
C LYS A 74 19.49 -7.92 -6.73
N GLU A 75 20.37 -8.07 -5.74
CA GLU A 75 21.78 -7.67 -5.88
C GLU A 75 22.45 -8.36 -7.06
N ALA A 76 22.18 -9.66 -7.27
CA ALA A 76 22.74 -10.40 -8.40
C ALA A 76 22.18 -9.91 -9.75
N GLU A 77 20.88 -9.54 -9.82
CA GLU A 77 20.31 -8.93 -11.02
C GLU A 77 20.93 -7.57 -11.33
N GLU A 78 21.09 -6.72 -10.33
CA GLU A 78 21.74 -5.40 -10.45
C GLU A 78 23.21 -5.54 -10.91
N ALA A 79 23.90 -6.59 -10.46
CA ALA A 79 25.25 -6.93 -10.89
C ALA A 79 25.32 -7.62 -12.27
N GLY A 80 24.17 -7.93 -12.90
CA GLY A 80 24.10 -8.63 -14.19
C GLY A 80 24.32 -10.14 -14.11
N ASP A 81 24.44 -10.73 -12.90
CA ASP A 81 24.58 -12.18 -12.70
C ASP A 81 23.22 -12.88 -12.69
N SER A 82 22.68 -13.06 -13.88
CA SER A 82 21.38 -13.68 -14.09
C SER A 82 21.30 -15.13 -13.58
N ALA A 83 22.39 -15.86 -13.61
CA ALA A 83 22.41 -17.26 -13.13
C ALA A 83 22.30 -17.33 -11.61
N LYS A 84 23.04 -16.47 -10.91
CA LYS A 84 22.96 -16.34 -9.45
C LYS A 84 21.59 -15.80 -9.03
N ALA A 85 21.07 -14.78 -9.70
CA ALA A 85 19.74 -14.23 -9.45
C ALA A 85 18.65 -15.30 -9.56
N LEU A 86 18.62 -16.07 -10.65
CA LEU A 86 17.68 -17.17 -10.85
C LEU A 86 17.76 -18.22 -9.74
N LYS A 87 18.98 -18.60 -9.31
CA LYS A 87 19.18 -19.55 -8.22
C LYS A 87 18.60 -19.04 -6.91
N GLN A 88 18.86 -17.77 -6.60
CA GLN A 88 18.40 -17.17 -5.35
C GLN A 88 16.89 -16.93 -5.34
N PHE A 89 16.28 -16.46 -6.44
CA PHE A 89 14.82 -16.34 -6.55
C PHE A 89 14.11 -17.70 -6.38
N LYS A 90 14.66 -18.77 -6.95
CA LYS A 90 14.14 -20.13 -6.72
C LYS A 90 14.21 -20.51 -5.25
N SER A 91 15.36 -20.30 -4.61
CA SER A 91 15.54 -20.58 -3.18
C SER A 91 14.52 -19.81 -2.34
N ALA A 92 14.29 -18.53 -2.63
CA ALA A 92 13.30 -17.72 -1.94
C ALA A 92 11.87 -18.29 -2.06
N THR A 93 11.45 -18.65 -3.28
CA THR A 93 10.11 -19.20 -3.54
C THR A 93 9.92 -20.64 -3.03
N ASP A 94 10.97 -21.43 -2.96
CA ASP A 94 10.92 -22.79 -2.39
C ASP A 94 10.77 -22.74 -0.86
N LEU A 95 11.46 -21.81 -0.20
CA LEU A 95 11.40 -21.60 1.26
C LEU A 95 10.12 -20.92 1.70
N ALA A 96 9.64 -19.92 0.96
CA ALA A 96 8.43 -19.18 1.25
C ALA A 96 7.58 -18.97 -0.02
N PRO A 97 6.73 -19.95 -0.38
CA PRO A 97 5.87 -19.87 -1.57
C PRO A 97 4.83 -18.74 -1.54
N ASP A 98 4.57 -18.18 -0.37
CA ASP A 98 3.68 -17.04 -0.10
C ASP A 98 4.41 -15.68 -0.14
N LEU A 99 5.72 -15.66 -0.33
CA LEU A 99 6.49 -14.42 -0.53
C LEU A 99 6.25 -13.90 -1.96
N ILE A 100 5.10 -13.25 -2.15
CA ILE A 100 4.62 -12.78 -3.45
C ILE A 100 5.67 -11.98 -4.23
N PRO A 101 6.43 -11.05 -3.63
CA PRO A 101 7.49 -10.33 -4.35
C PRO A 101 8.54 -11.26 -4.98
N ALA A 102 8.95 -12.32 -4.28
CA ALA A 102 9.88 -13.31 -4.81
C ALA A 102 9.27 -14.13 -5.95
N VAL A 103 7.99 -14.50 -5.82
CA VAL A 103 7.26 -15.21 -6.88
C VAL A 103 7.18 -14.33 -8.14
N VAL A 104 6.79 -13.06 -8.01
CA VAL A 104 6.71 -12.11 -9.14
C VAL A 104 8.07 -11.96 -9.84
N ALA A 105 9.14 -11.78 -9.05
CA ALA A 105 10.49 -11.64 -9.59
C ALA A 105 10.93 -12.91 -10.35
N LEU A 106 10.71 -14.10 -9.77
CA LEU A 106 11.02 -15.36 -10.43
C LEU A 106 10.22 -15.59 -11.71
N VAL A 107 8.93 -15.23 -11.70
CA VAL A 107 8.07 -15.31 -12.90
C VAL A 107 8.62 -14.41 -14.01
N ARG A 108 8.94 -13.16 -13.70
CA ARG A 108 9.54 -12.23 -14.67
C ARG A 108 10.86 -12.74 -15.21
N ARG A 109 11.70 -13.32 -14.34
CA ARG A 109 12.95 -13.95 -14.76
C ARG A 109 12.70 -15.13 -15.70
N TYR A 110 11.74 -16.01 -15.41
CA TYR A 110 11.37 -17.10 -16.31
C TYR A 110 10.84 -16.59 -17.66
N VAL A 111 10.06 -15.52 -17.67
CA VAL A 111 9.57 -14.89 -18.91
C VAL A 111 10.73 -14.35 -19.74
N ALA A 112 11.68 -13.63 -19.12
CA ALA A 112 12.87 -13.10 -19.77
C ALA A 112 13.75 -14.21 -20.37
N ASP A 113 13.84 -15.36 -19.69
CA ASP A 113 14.58 -16.55 -20.16
C ASP A 113 13.76 -17.42 -21.17
N GLY A 114 12.57 -16.98 -21.59
CA GLY A 114 11.68 -17.73 -22.50
C GLY A 114 11.05 -18.99 -21.87
N GLN A 115 11.16 -19.19 -20.56
CA GLN A 115 10.64 -20.35 -19.82
C GLN A 115 9.15 -20.18 -19.44
N HIS A 116 8.33 -19.79 -20.38
CA HIS A 116 6.92 -19.42 -20.17
C HIS A 116 6.09 -20.49 -19.44
N ARG A 117 6.34 -21.79 -19.69
CA ARG A 117 5.63 -22.87 -18.99
C ARG A 117 5.92 -22.90 -17.48
N LYS A 118 7.18 -22.62 -17.09
CA LYS A 118 7.54 -22.55 -15.67
C LYS A 118 6.94 -21.31 -15.02
N ALA A 119 6.96 -20.19 -15.73
CA ALA A 119 6.35 -18.95 -15.26
C ALA A 119 4.85 -19.14 -14.98
N THR A 120 4.09 -19.65 -15.96
CA THR A 120 2.65 -19.88 -15.81
C THR A 120 2.33 -20.88 -14.70
N GLY A 121 3.05 -22.01 -14.66
CA GLY A 121 2.84 -23.03 -13.62
C GLY A 121 3.12 -22.52 -12.21
N LEU A 122 4.13 -21.66 -12.04
CA LEU A 122 4.43 -21.04 -10.75
C LEU A 122 3.30 -20.11 -10.30
N VAL A 123 2.80 -19.24 -11.19
CA VAL A 123 1.69 -18.35 -10.86
C VAL A 123 0.43 -19.13 -10.54
N GLU A 124 0.05 -20.12 -11.36
CA GLU A 124 -1.14 -20.96 -11.14
C GLU A 124 -1.06 -21.70 -9.79
N LYS A 125 0.10 -22.24 -9.43
CA LYS A 125 0.34 -22.88 -8.12
C LYS A 125 0.21 -21.90 -6.94
N THR A 126 0.74 -20.70 -7.09
CA THR A 126 0.67 -19.65 -6.05
C THR A 126 -0.77 -19.14 -5.93
N TRP A 127 -1.45 -18.87 -7.05
CA TRP A 127 -2.83 -18.40 -7.07
C TRP A 127 -3.81 -19.37 -6.40
N ALA A 128 -3.59 -20.66 -6.55
CA ALA A 128 -4.40 -21.68 -5.88
C ALA A 128 -4.44 -21.55 -4.34
N LYS A 129 -3.40 -20.96 -3.75
CA LYS A 129 -3.27 -20.80 -2.29
C LYS A 129 -3.41 -19.36 -1.84
N THR A 130 -2.82 -18.44 -2.59
CA THR A 130 -2.66 -17.03 -2.23
C THR A 130 -2.88 -16.16 -3.47
N PRO A 131 -4.15 -15.99 -3.92
CA PRO A 131 -4.46 -15.04 -4.99
C PRO A 131 -3.99 -13.64 -4.60
N HIS A 132 -3.27 -12.98 -5.52
CA HIS A 132 -2.73 -11.65 -5.25
C HIS A 132 -2.69 -10.81 -6.54
N PRO A 133 -3.09 -9.52 -6.50
CA PRO A 133 -3.17 -8.69 -7.69
C PRO A 133 -1.85 -8.56 -8.46
N ASP A 134 -0.70 -8.56 -7.76
CA ASP A 134 0.62 -8.43 -8.39
C ASP A 134 1.01 -9.62 -9.27
N LEU A 135 0.30 -10.74 -9.17
CA LEU A 135 0.54 -11.93 -10.00
C LEU A 135 -0.11 -11.83 -11.38
N LEU A 136 -1.09 -10.94 -11.59
CA LEU A 136 -1.93 -10.93 -12.78
C LEU A 136 -1.16 -10.47 -14.03
N GLU A 137 -0.48 -9.33 -13.98
CA GLU A 137 0.29 -8.81 -15.12
C GLU A 137 1.43 -9.77 -15.52
N PRO A 138 2.28 -10.27 -14.57
CA PRO A 138 3.30 -11.28 -14.90
C PRO A 138 2.70 -12.57 -15.50
N TYR A 139 1.48 -12.94 -15.10
CA TYR A 139 0.80 -14.08 -15.69
C TYR A 139 0.40 -13.83 -17.15
N TRP A 140 -0.15 -12.66 -17.46
CA TRP A 140 -0.49 -12.28 -18.83
C TRP A 140 0.75 -12.25 -19.73
N GLU A 141 1.86 -11.71 -19.23
CA GLU A 141 3.16 -11.75 -19.91
C GLU A 141 3.61 -13.18 -20.16
N ALA A 142 3.57 -14.05 -19.16
CA ALA A 142 3.94 -15.45 -19.25
C ALA A 142 3.04 -16.23 -20.22
N ARG A 143 1.75 -15.87 -20.31
CA ARG A 143 0.78 -16.46 -21.25
C ARG A 143 0.86 -15.86 -22.64
N LYS A 144 1.69 -14.84 -22.86
CA LYS A 144 1.77 -14.09 -24.13
C LYS A 144 0.38 -13.57 -24.54
N ALA A 145 -0.32 -12.94 -23.63
CA ALA A 145 -1.66 -12.41 -23.82
C ALA A 145 -1.60 -10.90 -24.17
N PRO A 146 -1.41 -10.52 -25.45
CA PRO A 146 -1.15 -9.13 -25.85
C PRO A 146 -2.41 -8.26 -25.83
N ASP A 147 -3.57 -8.84 -26.05
CA ASP A 147 -4.84 -8.15 -26.20
C ASP A 147 -5.87 -8.54 -25.14
N GLY A 148 -6.97 -7.80 -25.08
CA GLY A 148 -8.01 -7.99 -24.07
C GLY A 148 -8.61 -9.39 -24.08
N ILE A 149 -8.90 -9.96 -25.24
CA ILE A 149 -9.50 -11.31 -25.35
C ILE A 149 -8.53 -12.40 -24.90
N ALA A 150 -7.25 -12.28 -25.25
CA ALA A 150 -6.23 -13.21 -24.78
C ALA A 150 -6.05 -13.12 -23.26
N ARG A 151 -6.11 -11.89 -22.68
CA ARG A 151 -6.08 -11.67 -21.22
C ARG A 151 -7.29 -12.26 -20.51
N VAL A 152 -8.49 -12.16 -21.08
CA VAL A 152 -9.69 -12.81 -20.53
C VAL A 152 -9.49 -14.32 -20.44
N LYS A 153 -9.10 -14.97 -21.55
CA LYS A 153 -8.83 -16.42 -21.56
C LYS A 153 -7.73 -16.83 -20.57
N ALA A 154 -6.70 -16.02 -20.45
CA ALA A 154 -5.65 -16.26 -19.45
C ALA A 154 -6.20 -16.14 -18.04
N SER A 155 -7.00 -15.10 -17.74
CA SER A 155 -7.60 -14.87 -16.44
C SER A 155 -8.62 -15.95 -16.05
N GLU A 156 -9.40 -16.46 -16.99
CA GLU A 156 -10.30 -17.60 -16.78
C GLU A 156 -9.52 -18.85 -16.31
N LYS A 157 -8.40 -19.13 -16.96
CA LYS A 157 -7.55 -20.25 -16.58
C LYS A 157 -6.92 -20.04 -15.19
N LEU A 158 -6.47 -18.82 -14.89
CA LEU A 158 -5.90 -18.48 -13.58
C LEU A 158 -6.95 -18.59 -12.48
N ALA A 159 -8.11 -17.98 -12.69
CA ALA A 159 -9.22 -17.98 -11.74
C ALA A 159 -9.74 -19.39 -11.43
N ALA A 160 -9.69 -20.32 -12.39
CA ALA A 160 -10.07 -21.71 -12.17
C ALA A 160 -9.25 -22.40 -11.07
N ALA A 161 -8.05 -21.93 -10.76
CA ALA A 161 -7.23 -22.45 -9.69
C ALA A 161 -7.77 -22.10 -8.27
N ASN A 162 -8.58 -21.03 -8.15
CA ASN A 162 -9.25 -20.61 -6.92
C ASN A 162 -10.51 -19.81 -7.26
N ALA A 163 -11.54 -20.50 -7.76
CA ALA A 163 -12.67 -19.88 -8.46
C ALA A 163 -13.55 -18.98 -7.58
N ASP A 164 -13.68 -19.30 -6.30
CA ASP A 164 -14.57 -18.59 -5.37
C ASP A 164 -13.89 -17.42 -4.66
N HIS A 165 -12.58 -17.25 -4.84
CA HIS A 165 -11.85 -16.17 -4.19
C HIS A 165 -12.20 -14.81 -4.84
N PRO A 166 -12.47 -13.75 -4.04
CA PRO A 166 -12.82 -12.42 -4.56
C PRO A 166 -11.78 -11.88 -5.57
N GLU A 167 -10.47 -12.10 -5.32
CA GLU A 167 -9.41 -11.67 -6.22
C GLU A 167 -9.47 -12.34 -7.60
N SER A 168 -9.95 -13.57 -7.69
CA SER A 168 -10.18 -14.26 -8.96
C SER A 168 -11.27 -13.55 -9.79
N HIS A 169 -12.31 -13.07 -9.12
CA HIS A 169 -13.35 -12.28 -9.78
C HIS A 169 -12.85 -10.88 -10.16
N VAL A 170 -12.03 -10.24 -9.33
CA VAL A 170 -11.38 -8.95 -9.68
C VAL A 170 -10.48 -9.11 -10.91
N ALA A 171 -9.69 -10.18 -10.97
CA ALA A 171 -8.82 -10.47 -12.12
C ALA A 171 -9.61 -10.67 -13.42
N LEU A 172 -10.72 -11.41 -13.36
CA LEU A 172 -11.63 -11.61 -14.49
C LEU A 172 -12.30 -10.30 -14.91
N ALA A 173 -12.80 -9.53 -13.95
CA ALA A 173 -13.42 -8.23 -14.22
C ALA A 173 -12.44 -7.27 -14.89
N ARG A 174 -11.19 -7.20 -14.40
CA ARG A 174 -10.15 -6.36 -14.98
C ARG A 174 -9.82 -6.72 -16.42
N ALA A 175 -9.70 -8.02 -16.70
CA ALA A 175 -9.49 -8.51 -18.07
C ALA A 175 -10.68 -8.21 -18.99
N ALA A 176 -11.92 -8.41 -18.49
CA ALA A 176 -13.14 -8.15 -19.24
C ALA A 176 -13.34 -6.66 -19.55
N LEU A 177 -13.04 -5.76 -18.59
CA LEU A 177 -13.03 -4.30 -18.83
C LEU A 177 -12.03 -3.92 -19.93
N GLY A 178 -10.82 -4.48 -19.90
CA GLY A 178 -9.82 -4.27 -20.94
C GLY A 178 -10.20 -4.83 -22.31
N ALA A 179 -11.09 -5.81 -22.35
CA ALA A 179 -11.63 -6.42 -23.57
C ALA A 179 -12.99 -5.85 -24.01
N GLU A 180 -13.52 -4.86 -23.29
CA GLU A 180 -14.85 -4.26 -23.51
C GLU A 180 -16.01 -5.29 -23.43
N LEU A 181 -15.81 -6.34 -22.64
CA LEU A 181 -16.83 -7.35 -22.35
C LEU A 181 -17.65 -6.92 -21.12
N TRP A 182 -18.48 -5.90 -21.30
CA TRP A 182 -19.17 -5.18 -20.21
C TRP A 182 -20.01 -6.09 -19.32
N GLY A 183 -20.78 -7.01 -19.93
CA GLY A 183 -21.62 -7.97 -19.19
C GLY A 183 -20.81 -8.90 -18.29
N GLU A 184 -19.69 -9.44 -18.78
CA GLU A 184 -18.80 -10.28 -17.94
C GLU A 184 -18.08 -9.45 -16.89
N ALA A 185 -17.64 -8.24 -17.22
CA ALA A 185 -17.03 -7.32 -16.23
C ALA A 185 -18.00 -7.06 -15.08
N ARG A 186 -19.25 -6.67 -15.38
CA ARG A 186 -20.30 -6.42 -14.39
C ARG A 186 -20.59 -7.64 -13.51
N LYS A 187 -20.77 -8.79 -14.10
CA LYS A 187 -21.01 -10.07 -13.41
C LYS A 187 -19.88 -10.40 -12.42
N HIS A 188 -18.64 -10.23 -12.83
CA HIS A 188 -17.50 -10.53 -11.96
C HIS A 188 -17.30 -9.47 -10.91
N LEU A 189 -17.54 -8.18 -11.16
CA LEU A 189 -17.52 -7.12 -10.13
C LEU A 189 -18.59 -7.36 -9.07
N GLN A 190 -19.79 -7.79 -9.47
CA GLN A 190 -20.84 -8.17 -8.51
C GLN A 190 -20.39 -9.31 -7.59
N LYS A 191 -19.78 -10.36 -8.14
CA LYS A 191 -19.24 -11.47 -7.37
C LYS A 191 -18.04 -11.09 -6.50
N ALA A 192 -17.26 -10.09 -6.92
CA ALA A 192 -16.14 -9.57 -6.16
C ALA A 192 -16.56 -8.66 -4.97
N GLY A 193 -17.86 -8.33 -4.88
CA GLY A 193 -18.40 -7.54 -3.76
C GLY A 193 -19.25 -6.33 -4.16
N ALA A 194 -19.47 -6.05 -5.46
CA ALA A 194 -20.40 -5.00 -5.88
C ALA A 194 -21.87 -5.45 -5.87
N GLY A 195 -22.17 -6.67 -5.41
CA GLY A 195 -23.52 -7.21 -5.29
C GLY A 195 -24.34 -6.56 -4.18
N GLU A 196 -25.66 -6.85 -4.17
CA GLU A 196 -26.57 -6.36 -3.15
C GLU A 196 -26.19 -6.87 -1.75
N GLY A 197 -26.29 -6.00 -0.75
CA GLY A 197 -26.05 -6.38 0.66
C GLY A 197 -24.57 -6.53 1.05
N VAL A 198 -23.64 -6.28 0.14
CA VAL A 198 -22.19 -6.31 0.40
C VAL A 198 -21.62 -4.91 0.25
N GLU A 199 -20.74 -4.51 1.17
CA GLU A 199 -20.00 -3.27 1.05
C GLU A 199 -18.71 -3.52 0.24
N PRO A 200 -18.62 -3.05 -1.02
CA PRO A 200 -17.47 -3.32 -1.88
C PRO A 200 -16.25 -2.50 -1.43
N GLN A 201 -15.06 -3.04 -1.66
CA GLN A 201 -13.83 -2.28 -1.51
C GLN A 201 -13.76 -1.11 -2.49
N ALA A 202 -13.02 -0.06 -2.14
CA ALA A 202 -12.89 1.15 -2.94
C ALA A 202 -12.42 0.87 -4.39
N ARG A 203 -11.51 -0.12 -4.61
CA ARG A 203 -11.07 -0.54 -5.95
C ARG A 203 -12.21 -1.11 -6.80
N ILE A 204 -13.12 -1.86 -6.19
CA ILE A 204 -14.27 -2.45 -6.89
C ILE A 204 -15.24 -1.34 -7.30
N CYS A 205 -15.49 -0.36 -6.41
CA CYS A 205 -16.30 0.80 -6.74
C CYS A 205 -15.71 1.61 -7.91
N ARG A 206 -14.39 1.81 -7.95
CA ARG A 206 -13.72 2.49 -9.07
C ARG A 206 -13.85 1.72 -10.38
N MET A 207 -13.72 0.39 -10.35
CA MET A 207 -13.93 -0.45 -11.53
C MET A 207 -15.39 -0.44 -12.02
N MET A 208 -16.36 -0.35 -11.10
CA MET A 208 -17.77 -0.15 -11.46
C MET A 208 -18.00 1.23 -12.10
N ALA A 209 -17.36 2.27 -11.57
CA ALA A 209 -17.43 3.60 -12.18
C ALA A 209 -16.86 3.62 -13.60
N GLU A 210 -15.70 2.99 -13.82
CA GLU A 210 -15.11 2.82 -15.16
C GLU A 210 -16.05 2.05 -16.10
N LEU A 211 -16.71 1.01 -15.60
CA LEU A 211 -17.68 0.23 -16.38
C LEU A 211 -18.85 1.09 -16.82
N GLU A 212 -19.51 1.83 -15.91
CA GLU A 212 -20.68 2.66 -16.24
C GLU A 212 -20.33 3.77 -17.24
N GLU A 213 -19.15 4.37 -17.09
CA GLU A 213 -18.67 5.40 -18.00
C GLU A 213 -18.39 4.84 -19.40
N ARG A 214 -17.65 3.71 -19.48
CA ARG A 214 -17.21 3.16 -20.79
C ARG A 214 -18.29 2.40 -21.54
N GLU A 215 -19.19 1.71 -20.83
CA GLU A 215 -20.27 0.93 -21.45
C GLU A 215 -21.36 1.84 -22.03
N ASN A 216 -21.83 2.81 -21.26
CA ASN A 216 -23.06 3.58 -21.54
C ASN A 216 -22.84 5.10 -21.58
N GLY A 217 -21.64 5.59 -21.25
CA GLY A 217 -21.39 7.01 -21.05
C GLY A 217 -22.16 7.60 -19.84
N ASP A 218 -22.59 6.74 -18.90
CA ASP A 218 -23.41 7.15 -17.74
C ASP A 218 -22.51 7.76 -16.63
N LEU A 219 -22.19 9.03 -16.82
CA LEU A 219 -21.40 9.80 -15.87
C LEU A 219 -22.09 9.96 -14.50
N THR A 220 -23.43 9.88 -14.46
CA THR A 220 -24.18 9.98 -13.21
C THR A 220 -23.92 8.74 -12.35
N LYS A 221 -24.12 7.56 -12.90
CA LYS A 221 -23.83 6.30 -12.19
C LYS A 221 -22.35 6.15 -11.88
N ALA A 222 -21.47 6.52 -12.81
CA ALA A 222 -20.03 6.51 -12.56
C ALA A 222 -19.68 7.37 -11.33
N ARG A 223 -20.24 8.57 -11.24
CA ARG A 223 -20.06 9.45 -10.08
C ARG A 223 -20.62 8.86 -8.78
N GLU A 224 -21.79 8.23 -8.81
CA GLU A 224 -22.35 7.54 -7.62
C GLU A 224 -21.38 6.47 -7.10
N TRP A 225 -20.80 5.67 -7.98
CA TRP A 225 -19.78 4.68 -7.61
C TRP A 225 -18.50 5.31 -7.06
N LEU A 226 -18.03 6.44 -7.62
CA LEU A 226 -16.87 7.17 -7.08
C LEU A 226 -17.13 7.77 -5.71
N VAL A 227 -18.33 8.29 -5.47
CA VAL A 227 -18.73 8.77 -4.13
C VAL A 227 -18.74 7.61 -3.14
N ARG A 228 -19.30 6.45 -3.55
CA ARG A 228 -19.27 5.23 -2.72
C ARG A 228 -17.84 4.76 -2.44
N ALA A 229 -16.92 4.86 -3.42
CA ALA A 229 -15.51 4.54 -3.22
C ALA A 229 -14.84 5.39 -2.13
N GLY A 230 -15.32 6.63 -1.92
CA GLY A 230 -14.78 7.54 -0.90
C GLY A 230 -15.09 7.12 0.54
N SER A 231 -16.20 6.40 0.75
CA SER A 231 -16.64 5.88 2.06
C SER A 231 -16.39 4.37 2.24
N ALA A 232 -16.05 3.67 1.15
CA ALA A 232 -15.85 2.24 1.14
C ALA A 232 -14.59 1.82 1.93
N PRO A 233 -14.52 0.55 2.38
CA PRO A 233 -13.28 -0.02 2.91
C PRO A 233 -12.11 0.21 1.95
N GLY A 234 -10.98 0.65 2.49
CA GLY A 234 -9.77 0.91 1.70
C GLY A 234 -9.27 -0.35 0.99
N ASP A 235 -8.52 -0.15 -0.09
CA ASP A 235 -7.88 -1.25 -0.78
C ASP A 235 -6.81 -1.90 0.08
N GLU A 236 -6.61 -3.19 -0.10
CA GLU A 236 -5.49 -3.90 0.50
C GLU A 236 -4.16 -3.34 0.02
N LYS A 237 -3.20 -3.30 0.92
CA LYS A 237 -1.82 -2.85 0.71
C LYS A 237 -0.87 -3.68 1.56
N TRP A 238 0.41 -3.52 1.33
CA TRP A 238 1.43 -4.03 2.22
C TRP A 238 1.46 -3.17 3.50
N VAL A 239 0.95 -3.72 4.59
CA VAL A 239 0.82 -3.03 5.89
C VAL A 239 1.80 -3.66 6.88
N CYS A 240 2.66 -2.83 7.46
CA CYS A 240 3.58 -3.26 8.52
C CYS A 240 2.79 -3.72 9.76
N GLY A 241 3.09 -4.92 10.24
CA GLY A 241 2.47 -5.48 11.44
C GLY A 241 2.83 -4.71 12.72
N GLU A 242 4.04 -4.11 12.76
CA GLU A 242 4.58 -3.45 13.94
C GLU A 242 4.07 -2.00 14.09
N CYS A 243 4.07 -1.22 12.99
CA CYS A 243 3.77 0.21 13.09
C CYS A 243 2.58 0.67 12.24
N GLY A 244 1.94 -0.22 11.51
CA GLY A 244 0.79 0.11 10.67
C GLY A 244 1.12 0.89 9.38
N ASN A 245 2.41 1.17 9.10
CA ASN A 245 2.81 1.85 7.88
C ASN A 245 2.37 1.04 6.65
N ALA A 246 1.66 1.69 5.72
CA ALA A 246 1.14 1.06 4.51
C ALA A 246 1.88 1.54 3.27
N VAL A 247 2.33 0.59 2.44
CA VAL A 247 3.10 0.88 1.22
C VAL A 247 2.52 0.14 0.02
N ALA A 248 2.80 0.64 -1.18
CA ALA A 248 2.38 0.00 -2.43
C ALA A 248 3.29 -1.16 -2.83
N ILE A 249 4.57 -1.09 -2.47
CA ILE A 249 5.59 -2.07 -2.85
C ILE A 249 6.20 -2.65 -1.59
N TRP A 250 6.25 -3.97 -1.52
CA TRP A 250 6.88 -4.68 -0.41
C TRP A 250 8.41 -4.45 -0.39
N THR A 251 8.96 -4.33 0.80
CA THR A 251 10.39 -4.26 1.07
C THR A 251 10.75 -5.12 2.27
N ALA A 252 11.98 -5.63 2.33
CA ALA A 252 12.43 -6.49 3.43
C ALA A 252 12.39 -5.79 4.80
N HIS A 253 12.55 -4.47 4.82
CA HIS A 253 12.44 -3.65 6.03
C HIS A 253 11.35 -2.59 5.89
N CYS A 254 10.62 -2.38 6.96
CA CYS A 254 9.68 -1.27 7.02
C CYS A 254 10.40 0.08 6.96
N GLY A 255 10.01 0.94 6.02
CA GLY A 255 10.61 2.27 5.85
C GLY A 255 10.40 3.21 7.04
N ASN A 256 9.43 2.92 7.92
CA ASN A 256 9.13 3.73 9.11
C ASN A 256 9.79 3.20 10.39
N CYS A 257 9.59 1.92 10.73
CA CYS A 257 10.10 1.35 11.99
C CYS A 257 11.29 0.41 11.81
N SER A 258 11.74 0.16 10.58
CA SER A 258 12.84 -0.74 10.22
C SER A 258 12.62 -2.21 10.58
N ALA A 259 11.42 -2.63 10.98
CA ALA A 259 11.13 -4.03 11.27
C ALA A 259 11.33 -4.90 10.02
N PHE A 260 11.98 -6.04 10.19
CA PHE A 260 12.29 -6.99 9.12
C PHE A 260 11.07 -7.86 8.80
N ASP A 261 10.78 -8.09 7.51
CA ASP A 261 9.69 -8.93 6.97
C ASP A 261 8.32 -8.72 7.66
N SER A 262 8.04 -7.47 8.00
CA SER A 262 6.87 -7.08 8.80
C SER A 262 5.63 -6.75 7.98
N TYR A 263 5.73 -6.72 6.65
CA TYR A 263 4.62 -6.37 5.79
C TYR A 263 3.71 -7.57 5.48
N THR A 264 2.42 -7.37 5.71
CA THR A 264 1.35 -8.30 5.33
C THR A 264 0.38 -7.62 4.37
N TRP A 265 -0.17 -8.37 3.41
CA TRP A 265 -1.18 -7.86 2.47
C TRP A 265 -2.53 -7.83 3.16
N ARG A 266 -3.02 -6.63 3.46
CA ARG A 266 -4.29 -6.42 4.13
C ARG A 266 -4.81 -5.00 3.96
N THR A 267 -6.08 -4.77 4.27
CA THR A 267 -6.64 -3.43 4.37
C THR A 267 -5.93 -2.65 5.48
N PRO A 268 -5.38 -1.45 5.18
CA PRO A 268 -4.80 -0.59 6.20
C PRO A 268 -5.83 -0.27 7.29
N PRO A 269 -5.43 -0.22 8.58
CA PRO A 269 -6.33 0.19 9.62
C PRO A 269 -6.85 1.60 9.31
N HIS A 270 -8.16 1.79 9.38
CA HIS A 270 -8.75 3.11 9.30
C HIS A 270 -8.21 3.91 10.51
N ILE A 271 -7.40 4.91 10.24
CA ILE A 271 -7.20 5.97 11.21
C ILE A 271 -8.50 6.77 11.16
N SER A 272 -9.44 6.47 12.05
CA SER A 272 -10.54 7.37 12.35
C SER A 272 -9.93 8.61 13.02
N GLY A 273 -9.35 9.47 12.17
CA GLY A 273 -8.76 10.71 12.61
C GLY A 273 -9.88 11.66 12.97
N LEU A 274 -9.72 12.31 14.05
CA LEU A 274 -10.57 13.22 14.79
C LEU A 274 -11.64 12.48 15.61
N PRO A 275 -11.57 12.59 16.94
CA PRO A 275 -12.76 12.35 17.73
C PRO A 275 -13.86 13.17 17.07
N LYS A 276 -15.01 12.54 16.74
CA LYS A 276 -16.22 13.28 16.37
C LYS A 276 -16.27 14.43 17.34
N PRO A 277 -16.35 15.70 16.88
CA PRO A 277 -16.59 16.78 17.80
C PRO A 277 -17.77 16.29 18.63
N GLN A 278 -17.56 16.15 19.91
CA GLN A 278 -18.65 15.83 20.81
C GLN A 278 -19.63 16.98 20.58
N SER A 279 -20.69 16.70 19.86
CA SER A 279 -21.89 17.57 19.79
C SER A 279 -22.59 17.53 21.14
N ALA A 280 -21.84 17.92 22.15
CA ALA A 280 -22.26 18.14 23.50
C ALA A 280 -22.04 19.62 23.85
N LEU A 281 -22.38 20.47 22.91
CA LEU A 281 -23.16 21.64 23.28
C LEU A 281 -24.59 21.12 23.21
N SER A 282 -25.07 20.62 24.36
CA SER A 282 -26.47 20.33 24.55
C SER A 282 -27.24 21.60 24.13
N GLU A 283 -28.38 21.43 23.45
CA GLU A 283 -29.33 22.53 23.16
C GLU A 283 -29.62 23.41 24.41
N ALA A 284 -29.44 22.86 25.59
CA ALA A 284 -29.45 23.56 26.87
C ALA A 284 -28.38 24.66 27.04
N ALA A 285 -27.21 24.57 26.36
CA ALA A 285 -26.20 25.62 26.42
C ALA A 285 -26.49 26.79 25.47
N LEU A 286 -27.12 26.53 24.32
CA LEU A 286 -27.56 27.56 23.39
C LEU A 286 -28.74 28.33 23.94
N GLU A 287 -29.68 27.67 24.67
CA GLU A 287 -30.78 28.34 25.34
C GLU A 287 -30.34 29.19 26.55
N SER A 288 -29.18 28.90 27.17
CA SER A 288 -28.64 29.69 28.27
C SER A 288 -27.90 30.95 27.83
N GLU A 289 -27.29 30.96 26.64
CA GLU A 289 -26.64 32.17 26.09
C GLU A 289 -27.63 33.16 25.51
N ASP A 290 -28.74 32.72 24.89
CA ASP A 290 -29.80 33.61 24.43
C ASP A 290 -30.59 34.28 25.59
N ARG A 291 -30.62 33.64 26.75
CA ARG A 291 -31.30 34.24 27.93
C ARG A 291 -30.42 35.23 28.69
N ALA A 292 -29.10 35.12 28.59
CA ALA A 292 -28.17 36.06 29.23
C ALA A 292 -27.99 37.36 28.41
N ALA A 293 -28.25 37.32 27.09
CA ALA A 293 -28.12 38.46 26.21
C ALA A 293 -29.30 39.47 26.31
N ILE A 294 -30.43 39.13 26.99
CA ILE A 294 -31.62 39.94 27.07
C ILE A 294 -31.70 40.77 28.36
N THR A 295 -30.83 40.61 29.33
CA THR A 295 -30.87 41.31 30.63
C THR A 295 -29.59 42.08 30.99
N GLY A 296 -28.88 42.63 29.99
CA GLY A 296 -27.80 43.59 30.25
C GLY A 296 -28.32 44.97 30.66
N PRO A 297 -27.64 45.69 31.58
CA PRO A 297 -28.11 47.01 32.05
C PRO A 297 -28.08 48.04 30.92
N ARG A 298 -29.18 48.81 30.83
CA ARG A 298 -29.29 49.95 29.91
C ARG A 298 -28.26 51.02 30.27
N ASP A 299 -27.40 51.38 29.31
CA ASP A 299 -26.54 52.54 29.41
C ASP A 299 -27.38 53.83 29.39
N PRO A 300 -26.98 54.85 30.14
CA PRO A 300 -27.71 56.13 30.17
C PRO A 300 -27.48 56.94 28.88
N GLU A 301 -28.54 57.57 28.46
CA GLU A 301 -28.70 58.45 27.30
C GLU A 301 -27.68 59.64 27.35
N PRO A 302 -26.92 59.95 26.26
CA PRO A 302 -26.03 61.09 26.24
C PRO A 302 -26.83 62.42 26.02
N PRO A 303 -26.37 63.52 26.59
CA PRO A 303 -27.04 64.80 26.43
C PRO A 303 -26.79 65.48 25.07
N ASP A 304 -27.79 66.20 24.57
CA ASP A 304 -27.81 67.10 23.46
C ASP A 304 -26.57 68.03 23.40
N ALA A 305 -25.86 68.09 22.28
CA ALA A 305 -25.03 69.21 21.96
C ALA A 305 -25.17 69.59 20.47
N ALA A 306 -25.81 70.72 20.28
CA ALA A 306 -25.92 71.41 19.01
C ALA A 306 -24.59 72.10 18.63
N ALA A 307 -24.39 72.17 17.31
CA ALA A 307 -23.63 73.15 16.57
C ALA A 307 -22.13 73.31 16.82
N VAL A 308 -21.33 73.20 15.78
CA VAL A 308 -20.65 74.28 15.09
C VAL A 308 -20.05 73.80 13.75
N ALA A 309 -20.32 74.61 12.75
CA ALA A 309 -19.90 74.46 11.34
C ALA A 309 -18.45 74.87 11.08
N THR A 310 -18.07 74.67 9.78
CA THR A 310 -16.89 75.16 9.03
C THR A 310 -15.72 74.20 9.05
N GLY A 311 -15.15 73.87 7.94
CA GLY A 311 -15.07 74.35 6.60
C GLY A 311 -13.88 73.70 5.90
N VAL A 312 -13.96 73.75 4.61
CA VAL A 312 -12.84 73.74 3.66
C VAL A 312 -12.35 72.44 3.06
N THR A 313 -12.67 72.34 1.83
CA THR A 313 -12.38 71.64 0.59
C THR A 313 -10.88 71.39 0.22
N PRO A 314 -10.63 70.88 -1.02
CA PRO A 314 -9.80 69.66 -1.29
C PRO A 314 -8.58 69.97 -2.18
N ALA A 315 -7.77 68.97 -2.42
CA ALA A 315 -6.89 68.91 -3.59
C ALA A 315 -6.49 67.45 -3.88
N SER A 316 -6.98 66.93 -4.98
CA SER A 316 -6.46 66.82 -6.34
C SER A 316 -5.13 66.07 -6.44
N ALA A 317 -5.22 64.88 -7.04
CA ALA A 317 -4.79 64.52 -8.40
C ALA A 317 -3.27 64.29 -8.63
N HIS A 318 -2.93 63.15 -9.12
CA HIS A 318 -2.26 62.81 -10.40
C HIS A 318 -1.77 61.38 -10.38
N ALA A 319 -2.28 60.49 -11.13
CA ALA A 319 -2.03 59.99 -12.48
C ALA A 319 -0.56 59.94 -12.95
N ARG A 320 -0.14 58.73 -13.36
CA ARG A 320 0.61 58.31 -14.56
C ARG A 320 1.12 56.86 -14.29
N ALA A 321 0.71 55.87 -15.00
CA ALA A 321 0.87 55.46 -16.42
C ALA A 321 2.32 55.44 -16.93
N ALA A 322 2.76 54.29 -17.36
CA ALA A 322 3.47 53.91 -18.60
C ALA A 322 4.32 52.66 -18.34
N THR A 323 3.95 51.52 -18.97
CA THR A 323 4.49 50.98 -20.26
C THR A 323 6.01 50.71 -20.24
N THR A 324 6.58 49.61 -20.57
CA THR A 324 6.63 48.76 -21.74
C THR A 324 7.89 47.89 -21.71
N LYS A 325 7.77 46.66 -22.24
CA LYS A 325 8.77 45.88 -23.01
C LYS A 325 10.14 45.55 -22.35
N THR A 326 10.51 44.34 -22.28
CA THR A 326 10.95 43.45 -23.38
C THR A 326 10.76 41.99 -22.95
#